data_b84fea1bd57c8deae9a53c524a7403f7
#
_entry.id   b84fea1bd57c8deae9a53c524a7403f7
#
_cell.length_a   1.000
_cell.length_b   1.000
_cell.length_c   1.000
_cell.angle_alpha   90.00
_cell.angle_beta   90.00
_cell.angle_gamma   90.00
#
_symmetry.space_group_name_H-M   'P 1'
#
loop_
_entity.id
_entity.type
_entity.pdbx_description
1 polymer ?
#
loop_
_entity_poly.entity_id
_entity_poly.type
_entity_poly.pdbx_seq_one_letter_code
_entity_poly.pdbx_strand_id
1 'polypeptide(L)'
;MNSQKTEKKHTEISIVGGGIAGITTAFHLGKKGYQVNLIDPTLNSEINNLNPKNGTQASLGVLMGNIYKRSKGRAFLLRKKSMKLWKEWLTQINYSETDFILEKPLIKLASSDKEYQSM
;
A
#
# COMPACT_ATOMS: atom_id res chain seq x y z
N MET A 1 33.86 -23.99 -4.95
CA MET A 1 32.45 -23.69 -5.00
C MET A 1 31.90 -23.65 -3.58
N ASN A 2 31.87 -22.46 -2.96
CA ASN A 2 31.36 -22.27 -1.61
C ASN A 2 29.85 -22.00 -1.69
N SER A 3 29.04 -23.03 -1.41
CA SER A 3 27.62 -22.88 -1.16
C SER A 3 27.43 -22.13 0.15
N GLN A 4 27.21 -20.83 0.09
CA GLN A 4 26.71 -20.11 1.26
C GLN A 4 25.31 -20.65 1.58
N LYS A 5 25.26 -21.56 2.56
CA LYS A 5 24.03 -21.93 3.25
C LYS A 5 23.51 -20.66 3.92
N THR A 6 22.53 -20.02 3.31
CA THR A 6 21.75 -18.96 3.97
C THR A 6 21.06 -19.61 5.17
N GLU A 7 21.60 -19.38 6.37
CA GLU A 7 20.90 -19.71 7.62
C GLU A 7 19.54 -19.00 7.55
N LYS A 8 18.48 -19.80 7.48
CA LYS A 8 17.10 -19.30 7.64
C LYS A 8 17.04 -18.67 9.02
N LYS A 9 17.04 -17.35 9.10
CA LYS A 9 16.75 -16.62 10.32
C LYS A 9 15.33 -17.03 10.75
N HIS A 10 15.24 -17.87 11.78
CA HIS A 10 13.99 -18.23 12.47
C HIS A 10 13.45 -17.04 13.30
N THR A 11 13.49 -15.85 12.74
CA THR A 11 12.94 -14.67 13.42
C THR A 11 11.47 -14.61 13.08
N GLU A 12 10.65 -14.91 14.06
CA GLU A 12 9.21 -14.75 14.01
C GLU A 12 8.86 -13.29 14.33
N ILE A 13 8.06 -12.66 13.48
CA ILE A 13 7.67 -11.26 13.62
C ILE A 13 6.14 -11.19 13.74
N SER A 14 5.67 -10.61 14.84
CA SER A 14 4.24 -10.35 15.03
C SER A 14 3.94 -8.90 14.65
N ILE A 15 2.92 -8.72 13.80
CA ILE A 15 2.40 -7.42 13.39
C ILE A 15 0.98 -7.29 13.91
N VAL A 16 0.71 -6.25 14.67
CA VAL A 16 -0.62 -5.95 15.20
C VAL A 16 -1.26 -4.87 14.33
N GLY A 17 -2.41 -5.20 13.76
CA GLY A 17 -3.20 -4.32 12.88
C GLY A 17 -3.18 -4.80 11.43
N GLY A 18 -4.33 -5.25 10.93
CA GLY A 18 -4.58 -5.75 9.56
C GLY A 18 -5.00 -4.66 8.56
N GLY A 19 -4.77 -3.39 8.87
CA GLY A 19 -4.93 -2.31 7.91
C GLY A 19 -3.83 -2.30 6.84
N ILE A 20 -3.91 -1.37 5.89
CA ILE A 20 -2.98 -1.30 4.74
C ILE A 20 -1.50 -1.28 5.17
N ALA A 21 -1.16 -0.59 6.25
CA ALA A 21 0.21 -0.54 6.74
C ALA A 21 0.70 -1.90 7.27
N GLY A 22 -0.14 -2.60 8.05
CA GLY A 22 0.21 -3.93 8.59
C GLY A 22 0.31 -4.98 7.49
N ILE A 23 -0.67 -5.04 6.59
CA ILE A 23 -0.68 -5.99 5.47
C ILE A 23 0.52 -5.79 4.55
N THR A 24 0.82 -4.55 4.15
CA THR A 24 1.96 -4.26 3.27
C THR A 24 3.30 -4.56 3.95
N THR A 25 3.41 -4.32 5.26
CA THR A 25 4.60 -4.68 6.04
C THR A 25 4.77 -6.20 6.12
N ALA A 26 3.68 -6.92 6.44
CA ALA A 26 3.69 -8.38 6.49
C ALA A 26 4.10 -9.00 5.14
N PHE A 27 3.50 -8.53 4.06
CA PHE A 27 3.84 -8.98 2.71
C PHE A 27 5.32 -8.76 2.38
N HIS A 28 5.86 -7.58 2.69
CA HIS A 28 7.24 -7.25 2.40
C HIS A 28 8.25 -8.07 3.24
N LEU A 29 7.94 -8.30 4.51
CA LEU A 29 8.76 -9.14 5.38
C LEU A 29 8.69 -10.62 4.97
N GLY A 30 7.50 -11.12 4.64
CA GLY A 30 7.32 -12.48 4.11
C GLY A 30 8.13 -12.71 2.83
N LYS A 31 8.15 -11.75 1.90
CA LYS A 31 9.01 -11.80 0.70
C LYS A 31 10.50 -11.86 1.02
N LYS A 32 10.92 -11.34 2.17
CA LYS A 32 12.30 -11.42 2.65
C LYS A 32 12.61 -12.71 3.41
N GLY A 33 11.65 -13.62 3.52
CA GLY A 33 11.81 -14.92 4.17
C GLY A 33 11.61 -14.92 5.69
N TYR A 34 11.04 -13.83 6.26
CA TYR A 34 10.66 -13.85 7.67
C TYR A 34 9.33 -14.59 7.85
N GLN A 35 9.21 -15.28 8.99
CA GLN A 35 7.93 -15.81 9.43
C GLN A 35 7.14 -14.67 10.07
N VAL A 36 5.96 -14.37 9.52
CA VAL A 36 5.17 -13.21 9.94
C VAL A 36 3.80 -13.64 10.42
N ASN A 37 3.44 -13.23 11.63
CA ASN A 37 2.11 -13.38 12.21
C ASN A 37 1.39 -12.02 12.15
N LEU A 38 0.33 -11.94 11.37
CA LEU A 38 -0.52 -10.76 11.32
C LEU A 38 -1.73 -10.95 12.23
N ILE A 39 -1.88 -10.06 13.21
CA ILE A 39 -2.89 -10.13 14.26
C ILE A 39 -3.85 -8.96 14.12
N ASP A 40 -5.09 -9.24 13.77
CA ASP A 40 -6.16 -8.23 13.71
C ASP A 40 -7.53 -8.91 13.89
N PRO A 41 -8.41 -8.39 14.74
CA PRO A 41 -9.73 -8.99 14.99
C PRO A 41 -10.65 -8.95 13.76
N THR A 42 -10.32 -8.15 12.75
CA THR A 42 -11.16 -7.95 11.57
C THR A 42 -10.73 -8.76 10.34
N LEU A 43 -9.62 -9.52 10.41
CA LEU A 43 -9.10 -10.28 9.27
C LEU A 43 -10.07 -11.30 8.68
N ASN A 44 -10.91 -11.90 9.54
CA ASN A 44 -11.89 -12.91 9.14
C ASN A 44 -13.33 -12.35 9.07
N SER A 45 -13.50 -11.03 9.19
CA SER A 45 -14.81 -10.42 9.08
C SER A 45 -15.13 -10.02 7.64
N GLU A 46 -16.38 -10.19 7.25
CA GLU A 46 -16.88 -9.70 5.98
C GLU A 46 -16.62 -8.20 5.83
N ILE A 47 -16.19 -7.78 4.64
CA ILE A 47 -16.00 -6.37 4.32
C ILE A 47 -17.38 -5.72 4.19
N ASN A 48 -17.69 -4.86 5.15
CA ASN A 48 -18.93 -4.09 5.14
C ASN A 48 -18.60 -2.59 4.97
N ASN A 49 -18.85 -2.07 3.77
CA ASN A 49 -18.56 -0.67 3.43
C ASN A 49 -19.47 0.33 4.18
N LEU A 50 -20.64 -0.12 4.68
CA LEU A 50 -21.55 0.72 5.44
C LEU A 50 -21.12 0.90 6.91
N ASN A 51 -20.32 -0.02 7.41
CA ASN A 51 -19.82 0.02 8.78
C ASN A 51 -18.35 -0.40 8.84
N PRO A 52 -17.43 0.47 8.36
CA PRO A 52 -16.01 0.15 8.30
C PRO A 52 -15.43 -0.02 9.70
N LYS A 53 -14.70 -1.14 9.91
CA LYS A 53 -14.12 -1.50 11.22
C LYS A 53 -12.70 -0.94 11.42
N ASN A 54 -12.08 -0.40 10.38
CA ASN A 54 -10.73 0.16 10.45
C ASN A 54 -10.54 1.32 9.45
N GLY A 55 -9.45 2.08 9.63
CA GLY A 55 -9.16 3.25 8.79
C GLY A 55 -8.95 2.93 7.31
N THR A 56 -8.48 1.73 6.98
CA THR A 56 -8.30 1.30 5.59
C THR A 56 -9.64 1.09 4.91
N GLN A 57 -10.57 0.42 5.56
CA GLN A 57 -11.93 0.24 5.05
C GLN A 57 -12.70 1.57 4.95
N ALA A 58 -12.45 2.50 5.87
CA ALA A 58 -13.05 3.83 5.86
C ALA A 58 -12.40 4.79 4.85
N SER A 59 -11.30 4.41 4.21
CA SER A 59 -10.59 5.27 3.27
C SER A 59 -11.27 5.28 1.89
N LEU A 60 -11.10 6.38 1.16
CA LEU A 60 -11.59 6.52 -0.21
C LEU A 60 -10.82 5.66 -1.23
N GLY A 61 -9.76 4.97 -0.82
CA GLY A 61 -8.91 4.17 -1.71
C GLY A 61 -8.17 4.99 -2.79
N VAL A 62 -8.02 6.29 -2.61
CA VAL A 62 -7.44 7.18 -3.62
C VAL A 62 -5.94 7.29 -3.48
N LEU A 63 -5.20 6.98 -4.55
CA LEU A 63 -3.74 7.11 -4.62
C LEU A 63 -3.34 8.51 -5.08
N MET A 64 -3.18 9.45 -4.16
CA MET A 64 -2.93 10.88 -4.41
C MET A 64 -1.43 11.24 -4.51
N GLY A 65 -0.61 10.43 -5.16
CA GLY A 65 0.85 10.66 -5.22
C GLY A 65 1.27 11.99 -5.87
N ASN A 66 0.51 12.47 -6.84
CA ASN A 66 0.89 13.60 -7.69
C ASN A 66 0.06 14.88 -7.50
N ILE A 67 -0.96 14.87 -6.61
CA ILE A 67 -1.95 15.98 -6.54
C ILE A 67 -1.58 17.08 -5.54
N TYR A 68 -0.53 16.90 -4.78
CA TYR A 68 -0.17 17.88 -3.77
C TYR A 68 0.59 19.07 -4.35
N LYS A 69 0.27 20.28 -3.87
CA LYS A 69 0.97 21.53 -4.23
C LYS A 69 2.49 21.49 -4.00
N ARG A 70 2.97 20.66 -3.05
CA ARG A 70 4.41 20.51 -2.77
C ARG A 70 5.00 19.39 -3.61
N SER A 71 5.73 19.77 -4.65
CA SER A 71 6.48 18.88 -5.55
C SER A 71 7.92 18.61 -5.09
N LYS A 72 8.31 19.02 -3.89
CA LYS A 72 9.67 18.91 -3.37
C LYS A 72 9.68 18.36 -1.93
N GLY A 73 10.82 17.80 -1.52
CA GLY A 73 11.07 17.32 -0.16
C GLY A 73 10.77 15.84 0.06
N ARG A 74 11.10 15.35 1.26
CA ARG A 74 11.04 13.92 1.63
C ARG A 74 9.65 13.31 1.43
N ALA A 75 8.60 14.02 1.81
CA ALA A 75 7.23 13.52 1.67
C ALA A 75 6.82 13.34 0.21
N PHE A 76 7.26 14.21 -0.69
CA PHE A 76 7.03 14.06 -2.12
C PHE A 76 7.77 12.82 -2.67
N LEU A 77 9.04 12.65 -2.33
CA LEU A 77 9.83 11.49 -2.76
C LEU A 77 9.23 10.19 -2.25
N LEU A 78 8.77 10.16 -1.00
CA LEU A 78 8.12 8.99 -0.41
C LEU A 78 6.82 8.63 -1.16
N ARG A 79 5.96 9.63 -1.44
CA ARG A 79 4.72 9.40 -2.20
C ARG A 79 5.01 8.89 -3.61
N LYS A 80 5.98 9.49 -4.30
CA LYS A 80 6.38 9.05 -5.64
C LYS A 80 6.88 7.60 -5.65
N LYS A 81 7.71 7.25 -4.67
CA LYS A 81 8.18 5.87 -4.49
C LYS A 81 7.04 4.91 -4.17
N SER A 82 6.14 5.31 -3.29
CA SER A 82 4.96 4.53 -2.92
C SER A 82 4.05 4.24 -4.12
N MET A 83 3.80 5.24 -4.97
CA MET A 83 3.02 5.06 -6.20
C MET A 83 3.66 4.07 -7.18
N LYS A 84 5.00 4.08 -7.28
CA LYS A 84 5.72 3.11 -8.10
C LYS A 84 5.57 1.69 -7.54
N LEU A 85 5.77 1.53 -6.22
CA LEU A 85 5.63 0.23 -5.55
C LEU A 85 4.21 -0.34 -5.68
N TRP A 86 3.18 0.49 -5.60
CA TRP A 86 1.80 0.05 -5.81
C TRP A 86 1.59 -0.56 -7.19
N LYS A 87 2.11 0.06 -8.23
CA LYS A 87 2.01 -0.49 -9.60
C LYS A 87 2.70 -1.85 -9.72
N GLU A 88 3.88 -1.99 -9.11
CA GLU A 88 4.65 -3.24 -9.09
C GLU A 88 3.91 -4.33 -8.30
N TRP A 89 3.30 -3.99 -7.18
CA TRP A 89 2.58 -4.95 -6.35
C TRP A 89 1.25 -5.40 -6.98
N LEU A 90 0.51 -4.50 -7.59
CA LEU A 90 -0.73 -4.86 -8.29
C LEU A 90 -0.49 -5.90 -9.37
N THR A 91 0.60 -5.80 -10.12
CA THR A 91 0.99 -6.83 -11.09
C THR A 91 1.30 -8.18 -10.45
N GLN A 92 1.77 -8.19 -9.21
CA GLN A 92 2.09 -9.42 -8.48
C GLN A 92 0.88 -10.05 -7.80
N ILE A 93 -0.09 -9.24 -7.39
CA ILE A 93 -1.30 -9.66 -6.66
C ILE A 93 -2.39 -10.14 -7.63
N ASN A 94 -2.50 -9.55 -8.81
CA ASN A 94 -3.48 -9.92 -9.85
C ASN A 94 -3.26 -11.32 -10.46
N TYR A 95 -2.38 -12.12 -9.89
CA TYR A 95 -2.18 -13.52 -10.27
C TYR A 95 -3.25 -14.47 -9.72
N SER A 96 -4.12 -14.01 -8.84
CA SER A 96 -5.20 -14.80 -8.25
C SER A 96 -6.54 -14.10 -8.47
N GLU A 97 -7.45 -14.75 -9.09
CA GLU A 97 -8.91 -14.64 -9.27
C GLU A 97 -9.67 -13.31 -8.91
N THR A 98 -9.02 -12.32 -8.33
CA THR A 98 -9.61 -11.00 -8.03
C THR A 98 -8.82 -9.92 -8.74
N ASP A 99 -9.35 -9.41 -9.83
CA ASP A 99 -8.80 -8.27 -10.54
C ASP A 99 -8.93 -6.99 -9.72
N PHE A 100 -7.83 -6.57 -9.10
CA PHE A 100 -7.74 -5.21 -8.56
C PHE A 100 -7.60 -4.23 -9.73
N ILE A 101 -8.66 -3.53 -10.04
CA ILE A 101 -8.68 -2.53 -11.09
C ILE A 101 -8.21 -1.19 -10.53
N LEU A 102 -7.14 -0.65 -11.09
CA LEU A 102 -6.72 0.72 -10.84
C LEU A 102 -7.47 1.64 -11.80
N GLU A 103 -8.56 2.26 -11.34
CA GLU A 103 -9.31 3.23 -12.13
C GLU A 103 -8.48 4.48 -12.42
N LYS A 104 -8.54 4.96 -13.63
CA LYS A 104 -7.84 6.14 -14.15
C LYS A 104 -8.77 6.95 -15.04
N PRO A 105 -8.48 8.25 -15.18
CA PRO A 105 -7.54 9.09 -14.47
C PRO A 105 -8.13 9.73 -13.21
N LEU A 106 -7.25 10.15 -12.28
CA LEU A 106 -7.66 11.10 -11.25
C LEU A 106 -7.51 12.52 -11.82
N ILE A 107 -8.63 13.23 -11.95
CA ILE A 107 -8.67 14.56 -12.54
C ILE A 107 -8.70 15.60 -11.43
N LYS A 108 -7.79 16.55 -11.45
CA LYS A 108 -7.82 17.73 -10.61
C LYS A 108 -8.27 18.93 -11.43
N LEU A 109 -9.36 19.57 -10.97
CA LEU A 109 -9.85 20.79 -11.58
C LEU A 109 -9.28 22.01 -10.86
N ALA A 110 -8.83 22.99 -11.63
CA ALA A 110 -8.48 24.30 -11.11
C ALA A 110 -9.75 25.15 -10.97
N SER A 111 -9.91 25.82 -9.83
CA SER A 111 -11.03 26.75 -9.56
C SER A 111 -10.77 28.17 -10.08
N SER A 112 -9.51 28.45 -10.49
CA SER A 112 -9.08 29.76 -11.01
C SER A 112 -7.83 29.64 -11.86
N ASP A 113 -7.56 30.63 -12.71
CA ASP A 113 -6.34 30.71 -13.54
C ASP A 113 -5.08 30.69 -12.66
N LYS A 114 -5.10 31.31 -11.49
CA LYS A 114 -3.99 31.31 -10.55
C LYS A 114 -3.72 29.90 -10.01
N GLU A 115 -4.74 29.13 -9.76
CA GLU A 115 -4.60 27.73 -9.32
C GLU A 115 -4.08 26.88 -10.47
N TYR A 116 -4.58 27.06 -11.69
CA TYR A 116 -4.12 26.35 -12.88
C TYR A 116 -2.61 26.56 -13.12
N GLN A 117 -2.14 27.79 -13.03
CA GLN A 117 -0.70 28.12 -13.19
C GLN A 117 0.17 27.51 -12.06
N SER A 118 -0.42 27.10 -10.92
CA SER A 118 0.29 26.52 -9.77
C SER A 118 0.26 24.99 -9.73
N MET A 119 -0.45 24.36 -10.66
CA MET A 119 -0.56 22.88 -10.77
C MET A 119 0.58 22.27 -11.56
#